data_bfe2a673d2a818667ec445186288e64d
#
_entry.id   bfe2a673d2a818667ec445186288e64d
#
_cell.length_a   1.000
_cell.length_b   1.000
_cell.length_c   1.000
_cell.angle_alpha   90.00
_cell.angle_beta   90.00
_cell.angle_gamma   90.00
#
_symmetry.space_group_name_H-M   'P 1'
#
loop_
_entity.id
_entity.type
_entity.pdbx_description
1 polymer ?
#
loop_
_entity_poly.entity_id
_entity_poly.type
_entity_poly.pdbx_seq_one_letter_code
_entity_poly.pdbx_strand_id
1 'polypeptide(L)'
;MEKPYLLCLDDETDNLDALERIFRRKYSVLKASTPEQAFNILDNYPGLAVIISDQRMPLITGVEFLEKSIVSHPDTVRILLTGYTDIDSVIGAVNQGQIYRYLTKPWDPIDLLHTVDQGYEKFSLKSELKEKNRALEQALEDLRSLDKAKNQFMILINHELKTPLTTIMSFAGLMKETPLSEEQKLFTDRIVRSSEKLKGIIDDVLLIVKGEVGLIPTRKDLINPESLLRDIPNDITQLLNSKTQTLRMKSDLDSIELDPQLSKIAFMRALHNATKFGVAGSEIFVRIQTQSPYRFVIAIENQGPQISAQTIEKIMKPFQLDENIMNHSIGMGLGLTICQTLMKAQNGELKVTNTDTGVLVELLFR
;
A
#
# COMPACT_ATOMS: atom_id res chain seq x y z
N MET A 1 32.54 -4.68 21.10
CA MET A 1 31.76 -3.46 20.76
C MET A 1 32.65 -2.28 21.16
N GLU A 2 32.74 -1.29 20.30
CA GLU A 2 33.42 -0.04 20.63
C GLU A 2 32.60 0.70 21.68
N LYS A 3 33.34 1.37 22.61
CA LYS A 3 32.67 2.16 23.66
C LYS A 3 32.09 3.43 23.06
N PRO A 4 30.85 3.82 23.46
CA PRO A 4 30.27 5.08 22.98
C PRO A 4 31.10 6.29 23.49
N TYR A 5 31.13 7.34 22.67
CA TYR A 5 31.84 8.57 23.01
C TYR A 5 31.00 9.43 23.95
N LEU A 6 31.67 9.93 24.99
CA LEU A 6 31.16 10.87 25.99
C LEU A 6 32.10 12.08 26.07
N LEU A 7 31.60 13.28 25.76
CA LEU A 7 32.35 14.52 25.93
C LEU A 7 32.07 15.09 27.33
N CYS A 8 33.15 15.40 28.07
CA CYS A 8 33.10 16.10 29.33
C CYS A 8 33.82 17.45 29.17
N LEU A 9 33.10 18.55 29.43
CA LEU A 9 33.57 19.93 29.36
C LEU A 9 33.45 20.57 30.74
N ASP A 10 34.59 20.94 31.33
CA ASP A 10 34.69 21.63 32.62
C ASP A 10 36.08 22.36 32.65
N ASP A 11 36.14 23.61 33.10
CA ASP A 11 37.37 24.37 33.16
C ASP A 11 38.33 23.91 34.28
N GLU A 12 37.77 23.16 35.26
CA GLU A 12 38.56 22.53 36.34
C GLU A 12 39.00 21.11 35.92
N THR A 13 40.31 20.92 35.77
CA THR A 13 40.89 19.60 35.39
C THR A 13 40.61 18.50 36.39
N ASP A 14 40.48 18.81 37.68
CA ASP A 14 40.15 17.86 38.74
C ASP A 14 38.74 17.26 38.54
N ASN A 15 37.80 18.08 38.09
CA ASN A 15 36.44 17.63 37.73
C ASN A 15 36.48 16.70 36.52
N LEU A 16 37.26 17.03 35.48
CA LEU A 16 37.41 16.17 34.28
C LEU A 16 38.03 14.82 34.64
N ASP A 17 39.01 14.78 35.53
CA ASP A 17 39.62 13.55 36.00
C ASP A 17 38.68 12.71 36.86
N ALA A 18 37.81 13.34 37.65
CA ALA A 18 36.78 12.66 38.39
C ALA A 18 35.71 12.05 37.47
N LEU A 19 35.26 12.78 36.44
CA LEU A 19 34.32 12.31 35.44
C LEU A 19 34.92 11.14 34.64
N GLU A 20 36.19 11.23 34.21
CA GLU A 20 36.85 10.14 33.51
C GLU A 20 36.92 8.86 34.37
N ARG A 21 37.23 8.94 35.66
CA ARG A 21 37.25 7.77 36.56
C ARG A 21 35.90 7.08 36.64
N ILE A 22 34.79 7.86 36.66
CA ILE A 22 33.43 7.34 36.72
C ILE A 22 33.09 6.60 35.40
N PHE A 23 33.36 7.20 34.23
CA PHE A 23 32.85 6.74 32.95
C PHE A 23 33.75 5.83 32.14
N ARG A 24 35.10 5.84 32.33
CA ARG A 24 36.09 5.12 31.49
C ARG A 24 35.82 3.61 31.29
N ARG A 25 35.07 2.99 32.22
CA ARG A 25 34.72 1.56 32.09
C ARG A 25 33.73 1.30 30.97
N LYS A 26 32.76 2.17 30.80
CA LYS A 26 31.62 2.03 29.83
C LYS A 26 31.78 2.90 28.59
N TYR A 27 32.39 4.07 28.71
CA TYR A 27 32.48 5.11 27.69
C TYR A 27 33.91 5.42 27.29
N SER A 28 34.09 5.88 26.05
CA SER A 28 35.33 6.56 25.60
C SER A 28 35.16 8.04 25.93
N VAL A 29 35.82 8.45 27.03
CA VAL A 29 35.69 9.82 27.57
C VAL A 29 36.63 10.75 26.82
N LEU A 30 36.07 11.79 26.24
CA LEU A 30 36.73 12.91 25.59
C LEU A 30 36.70 14.11 26.56
N LYS A 31 37.85 14.64 26.91
CA LYS A 31 37.96 15.76 27.87
C LYS A 31 38.25 17.06 27.14
N ALA A 32 37.54 18.10 27.52
CA ALA A 32 37.81 19.48 27.08
C ALA A 32 37.84 20.40 28.30
N SER A 33 38.89 21.20 28.44
CA SER A 33 39.01 22.21 29.50
C SER A 33 38.59 23.60 28.99
N THR A 34 38.31 23.75 27.71
CA THR A 34 37.83 24.99 27.11
C THR A 34 36.72 24.70 26.10
N PRO A 35 35.78 25.64 25.88
CA PRO A 35 34.75 25.51 24.84
C PRO A 35 35.33 25.29 23.44
N GLU A 36 36.48 25.91 23.11
CA GLU A 36 37.14 25.74 21.82
C GLU A 36 37.60 24.31 21.59
N GLN A 37 38.21 23.68 22.61
CA GLN A 37 38.55 22.25 22.54
C GLN A 37 37.32 21.37 22.37
N ALA A 38 36.25 21.70 23.07
CA ALA A 38 34.98 20.95 22.97
C ALA A 38 34.39 21.04 21.56
N PHE A 39 34.37 22.22 20.93
CA PHE A 39 33.89 22.35 19.53
C PHE A 39 34.80 21.58 18.55
N ASN A 40 36.10 21.59 18.76
CA ASN A 40 37.03 20.82 17.94
C ASN A 40 36.79 19.28 18.06
N ILE A 41 36.44 18.83 19.27
CA ILE A 41 36.00 17.42 19.47
C ILE A 41 34.69 17.14 18.73
N LEU A 42 33.68 18.03 18.80
CA LEU A 42 32.43 17.87 18.07
C LEU A 42 32.69 17.69 16.56
N ASP A 43 33.54 18.48 15.96
CA ASP A 43 33.84 18.41 14.52
C ASP A 43 34.50 17.06 14.12
N ASN A 44 35.23 16.43 15.02
CA ASN A 44 35.94 15.18 14.74
C ASN A 44 35.18 13.90 15.14
N TYR A 45 34.13 14.01 15.94
CA TYR A 45 33.37 12.85 16.46
C TYR A 45 31.85 12.96 16.15
N PRO A 46 31.40 12.76 14.91
CA PRO A 46 30.03 12.91 14.53
C PRO A 46 29.05 11.92 15.21
N GLY A 47 29.59 10.83 15.78
CA GLY A 47 28.85 9.82 16.55
C GLY A 47 28.83 10.04 18.06
N LEU A 48 29.08 11.27 18.53
CA LEU A 48 29.08 11.59 19.94
C LEU A 48 27.72 11.39 20.57
N ALA A 49 27.65 10.50 21.58
CA ALA A 49 26.36 10.09 22.16
C ALA A 49 25.86 11.05 23.24
N VAL A 50 26.79 11.46 24.15
CA VAL A 50 26.41 12.28 25.32
C VAL A 50 27.45 13.38 25.51
N ILE A 51 26.99 14.56 25.89
CA ILE A 51 27.80 15.69 26.34
C ILE A 51 27.44 15.99 27.80
N ILE A 52 28.45 16.12 28.63
CA ILE A 52 28.38 16.71 29.98
C ILE A 52 29.10 18.03 29.94
N SER A 53 28.48 19.12 30.35
CA SER A 53 29.11 20.45 30.43
C SER A 53 28.91 21.04 31.80
N ASP A 54 29.98 21.67 32.34
CA ASP A 54 29.80 22.58 33.45
C ASP A 54 29.04 23.84 33.01
N GLN A 55 28.33 24.48 33.96
CA GLN A 55 27.56 25.73 33.72
C GLN A 55 28.47 26.93 33.74
N ARG A 56 29.42 26.99 34.72
CA ARG A 56 30.26 28.17 34.95
C ARG A 56 31.61 28.03 34.34
N MET A 57 31.81 28.49 33.14
CA MET A 57 33.09 28.47 32.44
C MET A 57 33.47 29.85 31.94
N PRO A 58 34.78 30.12 31.77
CA PRO A 58 35.23 31.32 31.09
C PRO A 58 34.70 31.43 29.67
N LEU A 59 34.35 32.62 29.20
CA LEU A 59 33.95 32.98 27.83
C LEU A 59 32.51 32.68 27.50
N ILE A 60 32.01 31.47 27.73
CA ILE A 60 30.59 31.09 27.48
C ILE A 60 30.06 30.19 28.61
N THR A 61 28.81 30.22 28.85
CA THR A 61 28.14 29.33 29.80
C THR A 61 27.93 27.93 29.21
N GLY A 62 27.75 26.92 30.08
CA GLY A 62 27.42 25.58 29.66
C GLY A 62 26.16 25.50 28.82
N VAL A 63 25.11 26.26 29.20
CA VAL A 63 23.88 26.36 28.43
C VAL A 63 24.16 26.86 27.00
N GLU A 64 24.90 27.98 26.85
CA GLU A 64 25.24 28.53 25.53
C GLU A 64 26.06 27.56 24.67
N PHE A 65 26.98 26.83 25.27
CA PHE A 65 27.77 25.79 24.59
C PHE A 65 26.83 24.65 24.10
N LEU A 66 26.01 24.13 25.01
CA LEU A 66 25.08 23.04 24.68
C LEU A 66 24.07 23.45 23.59
N GLU A 67 23.58 24.69 23.61
CA GLU A 67 22.70 25.24 22.58
C GLU A 67 23.40 25.28 21.21
N LYS A 68 24.63 25.80 21.14
CA LYS A 68 25.40 25.84 19.90
C LYS A 68 25.70 24.45 19.35
N SER A 69 25.92 23.47 20.23
CA SER A 69 26.19 22.09 19.83
C SER A 69 25.02 21.38 19.13
N ILE A 70 23.77 21.93 19.23
CA ILE A 70 22.59 21.36 18.59
C ILE A 70 22.72 21.39 17.07
N VAL A 71 23.32 22.44 16.53
CA VAL A 71 23.42 22.64 15.07
C VAL A 71 24.23 21.52 14.41
N SER A 72 25.38 21.14 15.00
CA SER A 72 26.24 20.09 14.47
C SER A 72 25.85 18.69 14.95
N HIS A 73 25.30 18.58 16.16
CA HIS A 73 24.99 17.32 16.83
C HIS A 73 23.55 17.28 17.37
N PRO A 74 22.52 17.30 16.51
CA PRO A 74 21.12 17.42 16.93
C PRO A 74 20.61 16.22 17.75
N ASP A 75 21.21 15.06 17.59
CA ASP A 75 20.80 13.82 18.23
C ASP A 75 21.53 13.53 19.55
N THR A 76 22.66 14.20 19.81
CA THR A 76 23.48 14.02 21.03
C THR A 76 22.70 14.46 22.27
N VAL A 77 22.79 13.66 23.32
CA VAL A 77 22.16 13.96 24.60
C VAL A 77 23.04 14.92 25.41
N ARG A 78 22.43 15.96 25.97
CA ARG A 78 23.10 17.07 26.67
C ARG A 78 22.74 17.06 28.13
N ILE A 79 23.75 16.98 28.99
CA ILE A 79 23.62 17.01 30.45
C ILE A 79 24.44 18.19 30.96
N LEU A 80 23.84 18.95 31.87
CA LEU A 80 24.46 20.13 32.48
C LEU A 80 24.79 19.83 33.94
N LEU A 81 26.02 20.18 34.36
CA LEU A 81 26.40 20.23 35.76
C LEU A 81 26.33 21.68 36.26
N THR A 82 25.68 21.92 37.37
CA THR A 82 25.43 23.32 37.85
C THR A 82 25.49 23.43 39.36
N GLY A 83 25.87 24.59 39.85
CA GLY A 83 25.80 24.92 41.29
C GLY A 83 24.36 25.30 41.71
N TYR A 84 24.10 25.32 43.01
CA TYR A 84 22.77 25.60 43.57
C TYR A 84 22.24 27.01 43.21
N THR A 85 23.07 27.97 42.86
CA THR A 85 22.72 29.36 42.60
C THR A 85 22.24 29.63 41.18
N ASP A 86 22.40 28.67 40.23
CA ASP A 86 22.19 28.91 38.80
C ASP A 86 20.95 28.18 38.25
N ILE A 87 20.17 27.56 39.14
CA ILE A 87 19.04 26.69 38.76
C ILE A 87 17.97 27.41 37.95
N ASP A 88 17.65 28.68 38.31
CA ASP A 88 16.59 29.45 37.64
C ASP A 88 16.93 29.74 36.15
N SER A 89 18.20 29.96 35.84
CA SER A 89 18.65 30.17 34.45
C SER A 89 18.68 28.89 33.61
N VAL A 90 18.79 27.74 34.25
CA VAL A 90 18.83 26.42 33.61
C VAL A 90 17.43 25.89 33.32
N ILE A 91 16.42 26.20 34.14
CA ILE A 91 15.04 25.74 33.96
C ILE A 91 14.49 26.12 32.57
N GLY A 92 14.81 27.33 32.10
CA GLY A 92 14.43 27.76 30.74
C GLY A 92 14.95 26.88 29.63
N ALA A 93 16.24 26.54 29.67
CA ALA A 93 16.89 25.69 28.67
C ALA A 93 16.40 24.22 28.70
N VAL A 94 16.11 23.69 29.88
CA VAL A 94 15.52 22.36 30.04
C VAL A 94 14.10 22.32 29.46
N ASN A 95 13.28 23.33 29.77
CA ASN A 95 11.90 23.43 29.29
C ASN A 95 11.79 23.62 27.77
N GLN A 96 12.81 24.20 27.13
CA GLN A 96 12.89 24.30 25.66
C GLN A 96 13.41 23.00 25.00
N GLY A 97 13.69 21.95 25.78
CA GLY A 97 14.17 20.66 25.28
C GLY A 97 15.62 20.65 24.78
N GLN A 98 16.39 21.71 25.06
CA GLN A 98 17.80 21.84 24.65
C GLN A 98 18.71 20.98 25.53
N ILE A 99 18.34 20.78 26.79
CA ILE A 99 19.09 20.00 27.79
C ILE A 99 18.23 18.80 28.21
N TYR A 100 18.80 17.63 28.22
CA TYR A 100 18.13 16.40 28.65
C TYR A 100 17.88 16.38 30.16
N ARG A 101 18.93 16.72 30.92
CA ARG A 101 18.87 16.80 32.40
C ARG A 101 19.98 17.70 32.92
N TYR A 102 19.74 18.32 34.07
CA TYR A 102 20.80 18.95 34.85
C TYR A 102 21.04 18.19 36.16
N LEU A 103 22.25 18.29 36.71
CA LEU A 103 22.65 17.73 38.00
C LEU A 103 23.41 18.82 38.79
N THR A 104 23.18 18.81 40.11
CA THR A 104 23.80 19.81 41.00
C THR A 104 25.18 19.34 41.48
N LYS A 105 26.14 20.27 41.56
CA LYS A 105 27.42 20.04 42.22
C LYS A 105 27.28 20.27 43.74
N PRO A 106 27.85 19.38 44.61
CA PRO A 106 28.57 18.17 44.26
C PRO A 106 27.62 17.05 43.83
N TRP A 107 27.96 16.33 42.76
CA TRP A 107 27.17 15.24 42.22
C TRP A 107 27.39 13.92 42.96
N ASP A 108 26.36 13.08 43.02
CA ASP A 108 26.50 11.68 43.38
C ASP A 108 27.01 10.86 42.19
N PRO A 109 28.09 10.08 42.29
CA PRO A 109 28.63 9.30 41.19
C PRO A 109 27.65 8.27 40.62
N ILE A 110 26.75 7.71 41.44
CA ILE A 110 25.78 6.70 41.03
C ILE A 110 24.66 7.37 40.21
N ASP A 111 24.14 8.49 40.69
CA ASP A 111 23.11 9.26 40.01
C ASP A 111 23.62 9.83 38.68
N LEU A 112 24.80 10.35 38.66
CA LEU A 112 25.45 10.85 37.44
C LEU A 112 25.65 9.73 36.40
N LEU A 113 26.14 8.55 36.82
CA LEU A 113 26.32 7.38 35.93
C LEU A 113 24.94 6.93 35.39
N HIS A 114 23.92 6.86 36.23
CA HIS A 114 22.58 6.46 35.83
C HIS A 114 21.98 7.44 34.81
N THR A 115 22.17 8.76 35.04
CA THR A 115 21.70 9.80 34.13
C THR A 115 22.36 9.71 32.75
N VAL A 116 23.66 9.45 32.69
CA VAL A 116 24.40 9.27 31.43
C VAL A 116 23.98 7.99 30.74
N ASP A 117 23.81 6.89 31.47
CA ASP A 117 23.33 5.62 30.90
C ASP A 117 21.92 5.78 30.26
N GLN A 118 20.99 6.45 30.93
CA GLN A 118 19.66 6.77 30.38
C GLN A 118 19.77 7.69 29.14
N GLY A 119 20.65 8.68 29.19
CA GLY A 119 20.93 9.55 28.06
C GLY A 119 21.46 8.77 26.84
N TYR A 120 22.41 7.88 27.06
CA TYR A 120 22.93 7.02 26.01
C TYR A 120 21.87 6.08 25.43
N GLU A 121 21.06 5.47 26.27
CA GLU A 121 19.94 4.62 25.81
C GLU A 121 18.98 5.41 24.89
N LYS A 122 18.62 6.64 25.28
CA LYS A 122 17.79 7.53 24.46
C LYS A 122 18.46 7.84 23.10
N PHE A 123 19.76 8.13 23.09
CA PHE A 123 20.53 8.37 21.87
C PHE A 123 20.55 7.14 20.98
N SER A 124 20.87 5.97 21.55
CA SER A 124 20.94 4.70 20.84
C SER A 124 19.60 4.32 20.21
N LEU A 125 18.49 4.41 20.96
CA LEU A 125 17.14 4.13 20.46
C LEU A 125 16.76 5.09 19.33
N LYS A 126 17.10 6.39 19.45
CA LYS A 126 16.81 7.38 18.40
C LYS A 126 17.61 7.09 17.13
N SER A 127 18.88 6.71 17.27
CA SER A 127 19.74 6.35 16.15
C SER A 127 19.25 5.08 15.44
N GLU A 128 18.90 4.04 16.21
CA GLU A 128 18.35 2.81 15.67
C GLU A 128 17.00 3.04 14.93
N LEU A 129 16.11 3.85 15.50
CA LEU A 129 14.85 4.22 14.87
C LEU A 129 15.06 4.95 13.54
N LYS A 130 16.01 5.88 13.50
CA LYS A 130 16.35 6.63 12.29
C LYS A 130 16.90 5.73 11.19
N GLU A 131 17.76 4.78 11.56
CA GLU A 131 18.30 3.79 10.62
C GLU A 131 17.22 2.86 10.08
N LYS A 132 16.35 2.35 10.96
CA LYS A 132 15.20 1.51 10.54
C LYS A 132 14.23 2.24 9.63
N ASN A 133 13.92 3.51 9.94
CA ASN A 133 13.05 4.33 9.09
C ASN A 133 13.67 4.53 7.71
N ARG A 134 14.97 4.84 7.64
CA ARG A 134 15.66 4.99 6.35
C ARG A 134 15.67 3.70 5.54
N ALA A 135 15.93 2.56 6.19
CA ALA A 135 15.89 1.25 5.53
C ALA A 135 14.49 0.91 5.03
N LEU A 136 13.45 1.24 5.82
CA LEU A 136 12.05 1.03 5.43
C LEU A 136 11.65 1.92 4.23
N GLU A 137 12.04 3.19 4.24
CA GLU A 137 11.78 4.11 3.12
C GLU A 137 12.43 3.59 1.82
N GLN A 138 13.67 3.13 1.90
CA GLN A 138 14.37 2.55 0.75
C GLN A 138 13.65 1.29 0.24
N ALA A 139 13.28 0.37 1.13
CA ALA A 139 12.57 -0.85 0.77
C ALA A 139 11.21 -0.56 0.13
N LEU A 140 10.49 0.48 0.61
CA LEU A 140 9.22 0.92 0.01
C LEU A 140 9.43 1.49 -1.41
N GLU A 141 10.51 2.24 -1.64
CA GLU A 141 10.85 2.77 -2.97
C GLU A 141 11.20 1.67 -3.96
N ASP A 142 12.02 0.71 -3.52
CA ASP A 142 12.39 -0.46 -4.32
C ASP A 142 11.15 -1.30 -4.69
N LEU A 143 10.25 -1.53 -3.74
CA LEU A 143 8.99 -2.25 -3.98
C LEU A 143 8.10 -1.53 -5.00
N ARG A 144 7.97 -0.20 -4.90
CA ARG A 144 7.20 0.61 -5.85
C ARG A 144 7.79 0.56 -7.25
N SER A 145 9.12 0.62 -7.36
CA SER A 145 9.82 0.55 -8.64
C SER A 145 9.62 -0.82 -9.31
N LEU A 146 9.71 -1.90 -8.53
CA LEU A 146 9.46 -3.26 -8.99
C LEU A 146 8.02 -3.47 -9.46
N ASP A 147 7.04 -2.95 -8.70
CA ASP A 147 5.62 -3.05 -9.08
C ASP A 147 5.33 -2.28 -10.38
N LYS A 148 5.91 -1.09 -10.54
CA LYS A 148 5.83 -0.31 -11.79
C LYS A 148 6.44 -1.05 -12.97
N ALA A 149 7.62 -1.64 -12.79
CA ALA A 149 8.29 -2.42 -13.84
C ALA A 149 7.47 -3.66 -14.22
N LYS A 150 6.93 -4.39 -13.23
CA LYS A 150 6.02 -5.53 -13.44
C LYS A 150 4.82 -5.12 -14.31
N ASN A 151 4.17 -4.01 -13.97
CA ASN A 151 2.99 -3.54 -14.70
C ASN A 151 3.32 -3.11 -16.13
N GLN A 152 4.45 -2.42 -16.35
CA GLN A 152 4.93 -2.07 -17.70
C GLN A 152 5.26 -3.32 -18.53
N PHE A 153 5.91 -4.30 -17.93
CA PHE A 153 6.21 -5.58 -18.56
C PHE A 153 4.94 -6.32 -18.99
N MET A 154 3.92 -6.36 -18.12
CA MET A 154 2.63 -6.99 -18.44
C MET A 154 1.92 -6.30 -19.61
N ILE A 155 1.97 -4.96 -19.69
CA ILE A 155 1.41 -4.20 -20.82
C ILE A 155 2.14 -4.56 -22.13
N LEU A 156 3.48 -4.63 -22.08
CA LEU A 156 4.30 -4.97 -23.25
C LEU A 156 4.01 -6.40 -23.74
N ILE A 157 4.03 -7.38 -22.84
CA ILE A 157 3.74 -8.79 -23.18
C ILE A 157 2.35 -8.94 -23.82
N ASN A 158 1.34 -8.24 -23.26
CA ASN A 158 0.00 -8.29 -23.85
C ASN A 158 -0.02 -7.75 -25.28
N HIS A 159 0.72 -6.68 -25.57
CA HIS A 159 0.86 -6.17 -26.95
C HIS A 159 1.54 -7.18 -27.88
N GLU A 160 2.64 -7.77 -27.42
CA GLU A 160 3.41 -8.75 -28.19
C GLU A 160 2.63 -10.07 -28.42
N LEU A 161 1.74 -10.43 -27.52
CA LEU A 161 0.85 -11.62 -27.70
C LEU A 161 -0.34 -11.30 -28.63
N LYS A 162 -0.86 -10.08 -28.63
CA LYS A 162 -2.01 -9.71 -29.44
C LYS A 162 -1.71 -9.75 -30.95
N THR A 163 -0.51 -9.38 -31.35
CA THR A 163 -0.08 -9.33 -32.76
C THR A 163 -0.10 -10.72 -33.41
N PRO A 164 0.61 -11.76 -32.92
CA PRO A 164 0.57 -13.10 -33.52
C PRO A 164 -0.83 -13.73 -33.44
N LEU A 165 -1.57 -13.46 -32.36
CA LEU A 165 -2.93 -13.96 -32.23
C LEU A 165 -3.87 -13.36 -33.29
N THR A 166 -3.77 -12.07 -33.57
CA THR A 166 -4.53 -11.41 -34.63
C THR A 166 -4.20 -12.04 -35.99
N THR A 167 -2.92 -12.35 -36.24
CA THR A 167 -2.50 -13.03 -37.47
C THR A 167 -3.14 -14.41 -37.58
N ILE A 168 -3.12 -15.23 -36.52
CA ILE A 168 -3.76 -16.57 -36.49
C ILE A 168 -5.26 -16.44 -36.79
N MET A 169 -5.94 -15.48 -36.15
CA MET A 169 -7.37 -15.26 -36.35
C MET A 169 -7.68 -14.85 -37.79
N SER A 170 -6.86 -13.96 -38.37
CA SER A 170 -7.03 -13.52 -39.76
C SER A 170 -6.91 -14.66 -40.75
N PHE A 171 -5.85 -15.49 -40.64
CA PHE A 171 -5.68 -16.62 -41.54
C PHE A 171 -6.76 -17.70 -41.33
N ALA A 172 -7.18 -17.96 -40.10
CA ALA A 172 -8.29 -18.87 -39.83
C ALA A 172 -9.63 -18.35 -40.39
N GLY A 173 -9.82 -17.02 -40.36
CA GLY A 173 -10.96 -16.36 -41.03
C GLY A 173 -10.94 -16.53 -42.53
N LEU A 174 -9.80 -16.25 -43.17
CA LEU A 174 -9.64 -16.44 -44.62
C LEU A 174 -9.84 -17.91 -45.04
N MET A 175 -9.39 -18.87 -44.23
CA MET A 175 -9.66 -20.29 -44.50
C MET A 175 -11.14 -20.61 -44.56
N LYS A 176 -11.98 -19.97 -43.72
CA LYS A 176 -13.46 -20.16 -43.76
C LYS A 176 -14.10 -19.66 -45.06
N GLU A 177 -13.48 -18.74 -45.76
CA GLU A 177 -13.97 -18.22 -47.03
C GLU A 177 -13.62 -19.11 -48.22
N THR A 178 -12.79 -20.18 -48.01
CA THR A 178 -12.41 -21.12 -49.01
C THR A 178 -13.26 -22.42 -48.93
N PRO A 179 -13.37 -23.22 -50.01
CA PRO A 179 -13.99 -24.52 -49.92
C PRO A 179 -13.20 -25.45 -48.96
N LEU A 180 -13.83 -25.87 -47.87
CA LEU A 180 -13.24 -26.73 -46.84
C LEU A 180 -14.02 -28.04 -46.76
N SER A 181 -13.31 -29.15 -46.51
CA SER A 181 -13.94 -30.40 -46.09
C SER A 181 -14.59 -30.25 -44.72
N GLU A 182 -15.52 -31.12 -44.36
CA GLU A 182 -16.20 -31.05 -43.04
C GLU A 182 -15.21 -31.17 -41.87
N GLU A 183 -14.14 -31.96 -42.03
CA GLU A 183 -13.08 -32.06 -41.04
C GLU A 183 -12.27 -30.76 -40.91
N GLN A 184 -11.91 -30.14 -42.03
CA GLN A 184 -11.21 -28.87 -42.08
C GLN A 184 -12.05 -27.73 -41.46
N LYS A 185 -13.38 -27.69 -41.69
CA LYS A 185 -14.30 -26.76 -41.06
C LYS A 185 -14.27 -26.92 -39.53
N LEU A 186 -14.36 -28.17 -39.05
CA LEU A 186 -14.29 -28.46 -37.63
C LEU A 186 -13.00 -27.97 -37.00
N PHE A 187 -11.84 -28.20 -37.63
CA PHE A 187 -10.55 -27.76 -37.12
C PHE A 187 -10.44 -26.24 -37.14
N THR A 188 -10.85 -25.59 -38.23
CA THR A 188 -10.83 -24.14 -38.37
C THR A 188 -11.73 -23.47 -37.29
N ASP A 189 -12.93 -24.00 -37.06
CA ASP A 189 -13.82 -23.54 -36.01
C ASP A 189 -13.23 -23.67 -34.59
N ARG A 190 -12.53 -24.76 -34.33
CA ARG A 190 -11.81 -24.92 -33.04
C ARG A 190 -10.67 -23.94 -32.88
N ILE A 191 -9.89 -23.67 -33.95
CA ILE A 191 -8.81 -22.68 -33.94
C ILE A 191 -9.38 -21.30 -33.66
N VAL A 192 -10.44 -20.89 -34.39
CA VAL A 192 -11.07 -19.59 -34.20
C VAL A 192 -11.58 -19.44 -32.77
N ARG A 193 -12.35 -20.39 -32.24
CA ARG A 193 -12.88 -20.34 -30.86
C ARG A 193 -11.76 -20.28 -29.81
N SER A 194 -10.66 -21.04 -30.01
CA SER A 194 -9.54 -21.02 -29.09
C SER A 194 -8.80 -19.67 -29.13
N SER A 195 -8.64 -19.11 -30.33
CA SER A 195 -8.02 -17.79 -30.53
C SER A 195 -8.86 -16.66 -29.94
N GLU A 196 -10.19 -16.69 -30.12
CA GLU A 196 -11.12 -15.74 -29.51
C GLU A 196 -11.07 -15.80 -27.99
N LYS A 197 -11.05 -17.03 -27.43
CA LYS A 197 -10.89 -17.20 -25.98
C LYS A 197 -9.57 -16.63 -25.47
N LEU A 198 -8.45 -16.88 -26.16
CA LEU A 198 -7.13 -16.35 -25.79
C LEU A 198 -7.10 -14.81 -25.88
N LYS A 199 -7.70 -14.23 -26.93
CA LYS A 199 -7.84 -12.78 -27.08
C LYS A 199 -8.60 -12.18 -25.89
N GLY A 200 -9.75 -12.78 -25.51
CA GLY A 200 -10.50 -12.33 -24.34
C GLY A 200 -9.67 -12.35 -23.06
N ILE A 201 -8.86 -13.38 -22.86
CA ILE A 201 -7.95 -13.48 -21.71
C ILE A 201 -6.91 -12.35 -21.71
N ILE A 202 -6.28 -12.09 -22.85
CA ILE A 202 -5.28 -11.02 -23.01
C ILE A 202 -5.92 -9.67 -22.74
N ASP A 203 -7.10 -9.40 -23.31
CA ASP A 203 -7.82 -8.13 -23.12
C ASP A 203 -8.24 -7.96 -21.63
N ASP A 204 -8.66 -9.03 -20.93
CA ASP A 204 -9.02 -9.03 -19.51
C ASP A 204 -7.80 -8.71 -18.61
N VAL A 205 -6.66 -9.35 -18.86
CA VAL A 205 -5.41 -9.08 -18.12
C VAL A 205 -4.94 -7.65 -18.34
N LEU A 206 -4.98 -7.17 -19.59
CA LEU A 206 -4.62 -5.80 -19.92
C LEU A 206 -5.52 -4.77 -19.21
N LEU A 207 -6.82 -5.05 -19.13
CA LEU A 207 -7.79 -4.18 -18.44
C LEU A 207 -7.47 -4.08 -16.95
N ILE A 208 -7.16 -5.21 -16.28
CA ILE A 208 -6.78 -5.23 -14.87
C ILE A 208 -5.50 -4.43 -14.66
N VAL A 209 -4.45 -4.66 -15.45
CA VAL A 209 -3.17 -3.95 -15.33
C VAL A 209 -3.34 -2.44 -15.55
N LYS A 210 -4.10 -2.02 -16.57
CA LYS A 210 -4.40 -0.60 -16.80
C LYS A 210 -5.16 0.03 -15.64
N GLY A 211 -6.05 -0.72 -14.98
CA GLY A 211 -6.76 -0.25 -13.80
C GLY A 211 -5.86 -0.06 -12.59
N GLU A 212 -4.91 -0.98 -12.36
CA GLU A 212 -3.94 -0.86 -11.26
C GLU A 212 -3.04 0.38 -11.38
N VAL A 213 -2.65 0.73 -12.62
CA VAL A 213 -1.83 1.94 -12.87
C VAL A 213 -2.65 3.21 -13.12
N GLY A 214 -3.98 3.15 -12.98
CA GLY A 214 -4.85 4.32 -13.16
C GLY A 214 -4.95 4.84 -14.60
N LEU A 215 -4.72 3.98 -15.58
CA LEU A 215 -4.73 4.32 -17.01
C LEU A 215 -6.08 4.05 -17.70
N ILE A 216 -7.15 3.77 -16.95
CA ILE A 216 -8.49 3.61 -17.53
C ILE A 216 -9.17 4.98 -17.54
N PRO A 217 -9.38 5.58 -18.74
CA PRO A 217 -10.12 6.84 -18.84
C PRO A 217 -11.60 6.60 -18.48
N THR A 218 -12.20 7.52 -17.76
CA THR A 218 -13.62 7.47 -17.39
C THR A 218 -14.35 8.67 -17.94
N ARG A 219 -15.53 8.43 -18.52
CA ARG A 219 -16.43 9.45 -18.98
C ARG A 219 -17.84 9.15 -18.48
N LYS A 220 -18.36 9.96 -17.56
CA LYS A 220 -19.71 9.81 -17.03
C LYS A 220 -20.72 10.42 -18.00
N ASP A 221 -21.79 9.69 -18.23
CA ASP A 221 -22.97 10.12 -18.98
C ASP A 221 -24.24 9.71 -18.22
N LEU A 222 -25.33 10.44 -18.46
CA LEU A 222 -26.64 10.11 -17.89
C LEU A 222 -27.33 9.08 -18.80
N ILE A 223 -27.63 7.91 -18.27
CA ILE A 223 -28.26 6.83 -19.03
C ILE A 223 -29.55 6.33 -18.37
N ASN A 224 -30.47 5.77 -19.18
CA ASN A 224 -31.56 4.99 -18.66
C ASN A 224 -31.04 3.62 -18.16
N PRO A 225 -31.37 3.20 -16.93
CA PRO A 225 -30.94 1.92 -16.35
C PRO A 225 -31.25 0.70 -17.25
N GLU A 226 -32.33 0.67 -17.95
CA GLU A 226 -32.71 -0.43 -18.84
C GLU A 226 -31.72 -0.62 -20.01
N SER A 227 -30.96 0.42 -20.36
CA SER A 227 -29.94 0.32 -21.39
C SER A 227 -28.84 -0.67 -21.06
N LEU A 228 -28.64 -1.01 -19.79
CA LEU A 228 -27.68 -2.02 -19.36
C LEU A 228 -28.06 -3.43 -19.85
N LEU A 229 -29.36 -3.70 -20.03
CA LEU A 229 -29.85 -4.99 -20.56
C LEU A 229 -29.90 -5.05 -22.09
N ARG A 230 -29.61 -3.96 -22.79
CA ARG A 230 -29.53 -3.99 -24.26
C ARG A 230 -28.27 -4.77 -24.68
N ASP A 231 -28.38 -5.52 -25.78
CA ASP A 231 -27.29 -6.28 -26.40
C ASP A 231 -26.58 -7.21 -25.41
N ILE A 232 -27.35 -8.04 -24.70
CA ILE A 232 -26.79 -9.11 -23.85
C ILE A 232 -25.98 -10.07 -24.76
N PRO A 233 -24.73 -10.36 -24.42
CA PRO A 233 -23.90 -11.29 -25.18
C PRO A 233 -24.53 -12.66 -25.37
N ASN A 234 -24.31 -13.27 -26.54
CA ASN A 234 -24.92 -14.55 -26.90
C ASN A 234 -24.55 -15.70 -25.94
N ASP A 235 -23.36 -15.68 -25.34
CA ASP A 235 -22.93 -16.66 -24.35
C ASP A 235 -23.78 -16.60 -23.07
N ILE A 236 -24.13 -15.42 -22.60
CA ILE A 236 -25.06 -15.23 -21.45
C ILE A 236 -26.44 -15.70 -21.82
N THR A 237 -26.96 -15.33 -23.01
CA THR A 237 -28.28 -15.75 -23.48
C THR A 237 -28.36 -17.25 -23.63
N GLN A 238 -27.32 -17.90 -24.17
CA GLN A 238 -27.26 -19.36 -24.27
C GLN A 238 -27.24 -20.05 -22.91
N LEU A 239 -26.50 -19.51 -21.95
CA LEU A 239 -26.47 -20.02 -20.57
C LEU A 239 -27.86 -19.89 -19.90
N LEU A 240 -28.52 -18.73 -20.01
CA LEU A 240 -29.87 -18.51 -19.49
C LEU A 240 -30.82 -19.56 -20.04
N ASN A 241 -30.83 -19.75 -21.37
CA ASN A 241 -31.70 -20.70 -22.04
C ASN A 241 -31.40 -22.15 -21.66
N SER A 242 -30.11 -22.54 -21.62
CA SER A 242 -29.71 -23.92 -21.30
C SER A 242 -30.06 -24.31 -19.87
N LYS A 243 -30.09 -23.34 -18.95
CA LYS A 243 -30.49 -23.53 -17.56
C LYS A 243 -31.95 -23.19 -17.27
N THR A 244 -32.74 -22.76 -18.28
CA THR A 244 -34.12 -22.30 -18.10
C THR A 244 -34.27 -21.21 -17.02
N GLN A 245 -33.22 -20.34 -16.91
CA GLN A 245 -33.23 -19.24 -15.97
C GLN A 245 -33.95 -18.04 -16.53
N THR A 246 -34.58 -17.27 -15.64
CA THR A 246 -35.25 -16.01 -15.99
C THR A 246 -34.46 -14.82 -15.45
N LEU A 247 -34.43 -13.75 -16.24
CA LEU A 247 -33.78 -12.49 -15.84
C LEU A 247 -34.88 -11.44 -15.61
N ARG A 248 -34.91 -10.86 -14.40
CA ARG A 248 -35.81 -9.81 -14.03
C ARG A 248 -35.08 -8.58 -13.54
N MET A 249 -35.46 -7.41 -14.03
CA MET A 249 -34.91 -6.13 -13.62
C MET A 249 -35.95 -5.22 -13.02
N LYS A 250 -35.61 -4.53 -11.93
CA LYS A 250 -36.40 -3.45 -11.35
C LYS A 250 -35.49 -2.27 -11.08
N SER A 251 -35.88 -1.08 -11.53
CA SER A 251 -35.20 0.17 -11.21
C SER A 251 -36.18 1.11 -10.51
N ASP A 252 -35.70 1.73 -9.42
CA ASP A 252 -36.38 2.80 -8.70
C ASP A 252 -35.92 4.19 -9.21
N LEU A 253 -35.05 4.22 -10.23
CA LEU A 253 -34.47 5.43 -10.82
C LEU A 253 -34.75 5.46 -12.32
N ASP A 254 -35.18 6.62 -12.84
CA ASP A 254 -35.39 6.85 -14.28
C ASP A 254 -34.08 7.05 -15.05
N SER A 255 -33.04 7.57 -14.36
CA SER A 255 -31.75 7.82 -14.95
C SER A 255 -30.61 7.70 -13.90
N ILE A 256 -29.46 7.24 -14.35
CA ILE A 256 -28.25 7.07 -13.54
C ILE A 256 -27.03 7.68 -14.25
N GLU A 257 -26.13 8.32 -13.50
CA GLU A 257 -24.91 8.93 -14.02
C GLU A 257 -23.73 8.00 -13.75
N LEU A 258 -23.16 7.43 -14.80
CA LEU A 258 -22.02 6.50 -14.75
C LEU A 258 -21.26 6.51 -16.08
N ASP A 259 -20.12 5.84 -16.14
CA ASP A 259 -19.48 5.56 -17.43
C ASP A 259 -20.21 4.40 -18.15
N PRO A 260 -20.88 4.64 -19.29
CA PRO A 260 -21.71 3.63 -19.93
C PRO A 260 -20.93 2.39 -20.38
N GLN A 261 -19.71 2.56 -20.85
CA GLN A 261 -18.90 1.45 -21.36
C GLN A 261 -18.33 0.61 -20.24
N LEU A 262 -17.69 1.24 -19.24
CA LEU A 262 -17.08 0.54 -18.11
C LEU A 262 -18.14 -0.15 -17.25
N SER A 263 -19.25 0.53 -16.99
CA SER A 263 -20.34 -0.03 -16.19
C SER A 263 -21.04 -1.17 -16.90
N LYS A 264 -21.24 -1.08 -18.21
CA LYS A 264 -21.79 -2.18 -19.01
C LYS A 264 -20.90 -3.42 -18.95
N ILE A 265 -19.57 -3.27 -19.08
CA ILE A 265 -18.63 -4.40 -18.96
C ILE A 265 -18.74 -5.00 -17.55
N ALA A 266 -18.67 -4.18 -16.49
CA ALA A 266 -18.77 -4.66 -15.11
C ALA A 266 -20.11 -5.39 -14.86
N PHE A 267 -21.23 -4.81 -15.32
CA PHE A 267 -22.54 -5.39 -15.20
C PHE A 267 -22.65 -6.75 -15.94
N MET A 268 -22.19 -6.82 -17.18
CA MET A 268 -22.22 -8.06 -17.97
C MET A 268 -21.34 -9.16 -17.36
N ARG A 269 -20.17 -8.82 -16.80
CA ARG A 269 -19.33 -9.81 -16.07
C ARG A 269 -20.03 -10.32 -14.81
N ALA A 270 -20.67 -9.45 -14.03
CA ALA A 270 -21.43 -9.86 -12.86
C ALA A 270 -22.66 -10.71 -13.24
N LEU A 271 -23.38 -10.32 -14.31
CA LEU A 271 -24.53 -11.07 -14.83
C LEU A 271 -24.10 -12.45 -15.35
N HIS A 272 -22.99 -12.54 -16.08
CA HIS A 272 -22.44 -13.83 -16.55
C HIS A 272 -22.13 -14.75 -15.36
N ASN A 273 -21.53 -14.23 -14.28
CA ASN A 273 -21.27 -15.01 -13.07
C ASN A 273 -22.57 -15.47 -12.41
N ALA A 274 -23.57 -14.60 -12.27
CA ALA A 274 -24.87 -14.95 -11.71
C ALA A 274 -25.57 -16.07 -12.51
N THR A 275 -25.52 -16.00 -13.85
CA THR A 275 -26.07 -17.01 -14.74
C THR A 275 -25.29 -18.33 -14.64
N LYS A 276 -23.95 -18.26 -14.65
CA LYS A 276 -23.09 -19.42 -14.62
C LYS A 276 -23.23 -20.24 -13.33
N PHE A 277 -23.27 -19.56 -12.18
CA PHE A 277 -23.31 -20.20 -10.86
C PHE A 277 -24.74 -20.33 -10.30
N GLY A 278 -25.70 -19.69 -10.91
CA GLY A 278 -27.10 -19.82 -10.55
C GLY A 278 -27.67 -21.23 -10.84
N VAL A 279 -28.64 -21.65 -10.04
CA VAL A 279 -29.33 -22.93 -10.16
C VAL A 279 -30.25 -22.91 -11.41
N ALA A 280 -30.40 -24.07 -12.06
CA ALA A 280 -31.32 -24.22 -13.20
C ALA A 280 -32.75 -23.94 -12.76
N GLY A 281 -33.52 -23.27 -13.60
CA GLY A 281 -34.92 -22.88 -13.33
C GLY A 281 -35.07 -21.71 -12.35
N SER A 282 -33.99 -21.12 -11.86
CA SER A 282 -34.05 -19.98 -10.91
C SER A 282 -34.20 -18.63 -11.61
N GLU A 283 -34.58 -17.63 -10.84
CA GLU A 283 -34.60 -16.23 -11.29
C GLU A 283 -33.30 -15.52 -10.92
N ILE A 284 -32.72 -14.74 -11.87
CA ILE A 284 -31.67 -13.78 -11.62
C ILE A 284 -32.35 -12.42 -11.49
N PHE A 285 -32.15 -11.79 -10.32
CA PHE A 285 -32.80 -10.52 -10.03
C PHE A 285 -31.81 -9.36 -10.06
N VAL A 286 -32.08 -8.35 -10.87
CA VAL A 286 -31.31 -7.10 -10.96
C VAL A 286 -32.12 -5.98 -10.35
N ARG A 287 -31.55 -5.29 -9.35
CA ARG A 287 -32.19 -4.14 -8.70
C ARG A 287 -31.28 -2.91 -8.80
N ILE A 288 -31.87 -1.77 -9.18
CA ILE A 288 -31.18 -0.49 -9.19
C ILE A 288 -31.95 0.46 -8.28
N GLN A 289 -31.29 0.92 -7.22
CA GLN A 289 -31.92 1.75 -6.18
C GLN A 289 -30.90 2.74 -5.56
N THR A 290 -31.41 3.81 -4.93
CA THR A 290 -30.59 4.69 -4.09
C THR A 290 -30.18 3.99 -2.80
N GLN A 291 -28.92 4.18 -2.36
CA GLN A 291 -28.41 3.57 -1.13
C GLN A 291 -27.35 4.47 -0.48
N SER A 292 -27.66 5.07 0.67
CA SER A 292 -26.67 5.84 1.44
C SER A 292 -25.53 4.93 1.97
N PRO A 293 -24.26 5.35 1.95
CA PRO A 293 -23.70 6.66 1.52
C PRO A 293 -23.44 6.79 0.02
N TYR A 294 -23.85 5.83 -0.79
CA TYR A 294 -23.70 5.84 -2.26
C TYR A 294 -24.85 6.59 -2.93
N ARG A 295 -24.62 7.07 -4.16
CA ARG A 295 -25.68 7.69 -4.97
C ARG A 295 -26.73 6.63 -5.39
N PHE A 296 -26.25 5.49 -5.86
CA PHE A 296 -27.08 4.34 -6.21
C PHE A 296 -26.25 3.05 -6.22
N VAL A 297 -26.96 1.93 -6.23
CA VAL A 297 -26.41 0.59 -6.34
C VAL A 297 -27.08 -0.18 -7.47
N ILE A 298 -26.29 -0.95 -8.21
CA ILE A 298 -26.77 -1.99 -9.13
C ILE A 298 -26.49 -3.34 -8.45
N ALA A 299 -27.54 -3.97 -7.96
CA ALA A 299 -27.50 -5.23 -7.24
C ALA A 299 -27.94 -6.36 -8.17
N ILE A 300 -27.13 -7.42 -8.25
CA ILE A 300 -27.40 -8.62 -9.07
C ILE A 300 -27.41 -9.81 -8.12
N GLU A 301 -28.55 -10.44 -7.98
CA GLU A 301 -28.76 -11.58 -7.08
C GLU A 301 -29.10 -12.83 -7.88
N ASN A 302 -28.46 -13.95 -7.51
CA ASN A 302 -28.79 -15.26 -8.05
C ASN A 302 -28.99 -16.29 -6.93
N GLN A 303 -29.81 -17.27 -7.15
CA GLN A 303 -29.91 -18.45 -6.30
C GLN A 303 -28.83 -19.45 -6.68
N GLY A 304 -28.11 -19.97 -5.69
CA GLY A 304 -27.01 -20.90 -5.96
C GLY A 304 -26.13 -21.18 -4.74
N PRO A 305 -25.03 -21.90 -4.92
CA PRO A 305 -24.13 -22.20 -3.82
C PRO A 305 -23.48 -20.92 -3.26
N GLN A 306 -23.40 -20.86 -1.95
CA GLN A 306 -22.72 -19.77 -1.23
C GLN A 306 -21.19 -19.84 -1.45
N ILE A 307 -20.54 -18.69 -1.39
CA ILE A 307 -19.10 -18.54 -1.54
C ILE A 307 -18.48 -18.45 -0.15
N SER A 308 -17.42 -19.21 0.14
CA SER A 308 -16.72 -19.09 1.42
C SER A 308 -16.09 -17.69 1.60
N ALA A 309 -16.04 -17.18 2.83
CA ALA A 309 -15.43 -15.88 3.12
C ALA A 309 -13.98 -15.78 2.63
N GLN A 310 -13.20 -16.87 2.75
CA GLN A 310 -11.83 -16.94 2.24
C GLN A 310 -11.77 -16.82 0.71
N THR A 311 -12.74 -17.44 0.01
CA THR A 311 -12.84 -17.36 -1.45
C THR A 311 -13.23 -15.95 -1.90
N ILE A 312 -14.18 -15.29 -1.21
CA ILE A 312 -14.56 -13.89 -1.50
C ILE A 312 -13.33 -12.99 -1.38
N GLU A 313 -12.54 -13.11 -0.30
CA GLU A 313 -11.33 -12.30 -0.11
C GLU A 313 -10.29 -12.53 -1.23
N LYS A 314 -10.10 -13.77 -1.67
CA LYS A 314 -9.18 -14.12 -2.76
C LYS A 314 -9.65 -13.59 -4.11
N ILE A 315 -10.91 -13.75 -4.44
CA ILE A 315 -11.50 -13.27 -5.71
C ILE A 315 -11.42 -11.74 -5.84
N MET A 316 -11.42 -11.03 -4.73
CA MET A 316 -11.31 -9.57 -4.68
C MET A 316 -9.87 -9.06 -4.84
N LYS A 317 -8.85 -9.94 -4.79
CA LYS A 317 -7.44 -9.56 -4.99
C LYS A 317 -7.00 -9.88 -6.42
N PRO A 318 -6.43 -8.90 -7.17
CA PRO A 318 -5.93 -9.16 -8.52
C PRO A 318 -4.84 -10.26 -8.50
N PHE A 319 -4.89 -11.16 -9.49
CA PHE A 319 -3.90 -12.23 -9.71
C PHE A 319 -3.71 -13.26 -8.57
N GLN A 320 -4.55 -13.27 -7.54
CA GLN A 320 -4.60 -14.38 -6.58
C GLN A 320 -5.57 -15.47 -7.09
N LEU A 321 -5.10 -16.25 -8.05
CA LEU A 321 -5.84 -17.40 -8.57
C LEU A 321 -5.64 -18.59 -7.63
N ASP A 322 -6.73 -19.17 -7.15
CA ASP A 322 -6.68 -20.43 -6.41
C ASP A 322 -6.47 -21.56 -7.43
N GLU A 323 -5.41 -22.35 -7.28
CA GLU A 323 -5.11 -23.50 -8.17
C GLU A 323 -6.30 -24.47 -8.26
N ASN A 324 -7.10 -24.59 -7.22
CA ASN A 324 -8.31 -25.40 -7.20
C ASN A 324 -9.45 -24.84 -8.06
N ILE A 325 -9.53 -23.51 -8.23
CA ILE A 325 -10.52 -22.86 -9.10
C ILE A 325 -10.14 -23.05 -10.58
N MET A 326 -8.85 -23.11 -10.90
CA MET A 326 -8.38 -23.35 -12.27
C MET A 326 -8.74 -24.75 -12.78
N ASN A 327 -8.81 -25.75 -11.92
CA ASN A 327 -9.03 -27.15 -12.31
C ASN A 327 -10.50 -27.56 -12.47
N HIS A 328 -11.46 -26.78 -11.95
CA HIS A 328 -12.89 -27.17 -11.92
C HIS A 328 -13.88 -26.18 -12.51
N SER A 329 -13.44 -25.00 -12.97
CA SER A 329 -14.37 -24.01 -13.55
C SER A 329 -13.98 -23.66 -14.99
N ILE A 330 -14.98 -23.69 -15.87
CA ILE A 330 -14.87 -23.19 -17.25
C ILE A 330 -14.71 -21.65 -17.18
N GLY A 331 -13.46 -21.15 -17.02
CA GLY A 331 -13.14 -19.73 -16.98
C GLY A 331 -12.09 -19.40 -15.89
N MET A 332 -11.23 -18.39 -16.15
CA MET A 332 -10.08 -18.03 -15.30
C MET A 332 -10.41 -17.28 -14.00
N GLY A 333 -11.66 -17.16 -13.60
CA GLY A 333 -12.02 -16.45 -12.35
C GLY A 333 -11.80 -14.94 -12.37
N LEU A 334 -11.47 -14.32 -13.51
CA LEU A 334 -11.15 -12.89 -13.61
C LEU A 334 -12.37 -11.97 -13.61
N GLY A 335 -13.60 -12.50 -13.74
CA GLY A 335 -14.81 -11.69 -13.93
C GLY A 335 -15.06 -10.68 -12.81
N LEU A 336 -15.01 -11.09 -11.54
CA LEU A 336 -15.21 -10.19 -10.39
C LEU A 336 -14.01 -9.26 -10.15
N THR A 337 -12.79 -9.70 -10.45
CA THR A 337 -11.61 -8.85 -10.42
C THR A 337 -11.73 -7.70 -11.44
N ILE A 338 -12.25 -7.99 -12.64
CA ILE A 338 -12.54 -6.96 -13.65
C ILE A 338 -13.61 -6.01 -13.15
N CYS A 339 -14.71 -6.52 -12.57
CA CYS A 339 -15.74 -5.68 -11.97
C CYS A 339 -15.13 -4.72 -10.93
N GLN A 340 -14.30 -5.22 -10.04
CA GLN A 340 -13.64 -4.41 -9.02
C GLN A 340 -12.74 -3.33 -9.63
N THR A 341 -11.94 -3.70 -10.63
CA THR A 341 -11.04 -2.77 -11.35
C THR A 341 -11.83 -1.64 -11.99
N LEU A 342 -12.91 -1.98 -12.70
CA LEU A 342 -13.76 -1.00 -13.38
C LEU A 342 -14.55 -0.13 -12.41
N MET A 343 -15.01 -0.68 -11.30
CA MET A 343 -15.67 0.09 -10.25
C MET A 343 -14.69 1.07 -9.59
N LYS A 344 -13.48 0.63 -9.23
CA LYS A 344 -12.43 1.52 -8.70
C LYS A 344 -12.08 2.66 -9.68
N ALA A 345 -11.95 2.37 -10.97
CA ALA A 345 -11.68 3.39 -11.99
C ALA A 345 -12.75 4.49 -12.01
N GLN A 346 -14.00 4.17 -11.65
CA GLN A 346 -15.12 5.11 -11.59
C GLN A 346 -15.37 5.70 -10.19
N ASN A 347 -14.43 5.51 -9.23
CA ASN A 347 -14.60 5.85 -7.81
C ASN A 347 -15.78 5.12 -7.13
N GLY A 348 -16.16 3.98 -7.67
CA GLY A 348 -17.16 3.09 -7.10
C GLY A 348 -16.54 1.93 -6.32
N GLU A 349 -17.39 1.02 -5.86
CA GLU A 349 -16.98 -0.13 -5.06
C GLU A 349 -17.75 -1.38 -5.52
N LEU A 350 -17.08 -2.54 -5.48
CA LEU A 350 -17.70 -3.85 -5.68
C LEU A 350 -17.87 -4.53 -4.31
N LYS A 351 -19.07 -5.01 -4.04
CA LYS A 351 -19.34 -5.83 -2.85
C LYS A 351 -19.97 -7.15 -3.25
N VAL A 352 -19.50 -8.24 -2.64
CA VAL A 352 -20.02 -9.59 -2.86
C VAL A 352 -20.40 -10.16 -1.51
N THR A 353 -21.65 -10.59 -1.37
CA THR A 353 -22.20 -11.15 -0.14
C THR A 353 -23.03 -12.39 -0.43
N ASN A 354 -23.08 -13.31 0.52
CA ASN A 354 -24.03 -14.41 0.45
C ASN A 354 -25.40 -13.94 0.95
N THR A 355 -26.45 -14.41 0.28
CA THR A 355 -27.84 -14.33 0.77
C THR A 355 -28.27 -15.69 1.34
N ASP A 356 -29.48 -15.78 1.86
CA ASP A 356 -29.99 -17.05 2.39
C ASP A 356 -30.09 -18.14 1.30
N THR A 357 -30.26 -17.74 0.05
CA THR A 357 -30.51 -18.64 -1.09
C THR A 357 -29.42 -18.63 -2.15
N GLY A 358 -28.41 -17.75 -2.04
CA GLY A 358 -27.38 -17.62 -3.08
C GLY A 358 -26.36 -16.53 -2.85
N VAL A 359 -26.08 -15.75 -3.89
CA VAL A 359 -25.05 -14.72 -3.90
C VAL A 359 -25.60 -13.40 -4.43
N LEU A 360 -25.24 -12.31 -3.77
CA LEU A 360 -25.53 -10.94 -4.16
C LEU A 360 -24.23 -10.22 -4.54
N VAL A 361 -24.17 -9.68 -5.74
CA VAL A 361 -23.10 -8.83 -6.25
C VAL A 361 -23.63 -7.41 -6.37
N GLU A 362 -23.00 -6.45 -5.69
CA GLU A 362 -23.40 -5.05 -5.67
C GLU A 362 -22.32 -4.18 -6.31
N LEU A 363 -22.70 -3.43 -7.34
CA LEU A 363 -21.90 -2.37 -7.95
C LEU A 363 -22.36 -1.04 -7.34
N LEU A 364 -21.51 -0.45 -6.48
CA LEU A 364 -21.83 0.71 -5.65
C LEU A 364 -21.21 1.97 -6.28
N PHE A 365 -22.01 2.98 -6.61
CA PHE A 365 -21.59 4.22 -7.27
C PHE A 365 -21.65 5.41 -6.31
N ARG A 366 -20.58 6.20 -6.26
CA ARG A 366 -20.46 7.42 -5.44
C ARG A 366 -20.76 8.67 -6.24
#